data_1333d29561e869e5201f0131f75e33c5
#
_entry.id   1333d29561e869e5201f0131f75e33c5
#
_cell.length_a   1.000
_cell.length_b   1.000
_cell.length_c   1.000
_cell.angle_alpha   90.00
_cell.angle_beta   90.00
_cell.angle_gamma   90.00
#
_symmetry.space_group_name_H-M   'P 1'
#
loop_
_entity.id
_entity.type
_entity.pdbx_description
1 polymer ?
#
loop_
_entity_poly.entity_id
_entity_poly.type
_entity_poly.pdbx_seq_one_letter_code
_entity_poly.pdbx_strand_id
1 'polypeptide(L)'
;MVVEENRDALLGPAPVRETISAAVYRQLRDAILTGRIAMGARINEAELASEWRISRTPIRDALRRLEVEGLVQGTPGRGMIVPVLTRADVDELYALREGLEGMAARLAAERATPQFLAQLNTLLKSYGASLKKDDTPQLVLIDGALHQAVAQMAQNRSLEQAAYVARLRVHQIHARSFRVKGRPGRTFREMATLVAAIRTKNAARAEASMRAHLASVRGDVTAAFDELIVPDAP
;
A
#
# COMPACT_ATOMS: atom_id res chain seq x y z
N MET A 1 4.27 -46.24 5.25
CA MET A 1 2.84 -46.22 4.92
C MET A 1 2.00 -46.08 6.20
N VAL A 2 2.40 -45.21 7.15
CA VAL A 2 1.70 -45.03 8.45
C VAL A 2 1.52 -43.54 8.79
N VAL A 3 1.97 -42.60 7.91
CA VAL A 3 1.97 -41.16 8.24
C VAL A 3 0.82 -40.38 7.57
N GLU A 4 0.10 -40.96 6.62
CA GLU A 4 -0.98 -40.25 5.90
C GLU A 4 -2.36 -40.31 6.60
N GLU A 5 -2.66 -41.35 7.37
CA GLU A 5 -3.97 -41.50 8.00
C GLU A 5 -4.21 -40.64 9.26
N ASN A 6 -3.20 -39.93 9.77
CA ASN A 6 -3.33 -39.16 11.01
C ASN A 6 -3.23 -37.64 10.81
N ARG A 7 -3.10 -37.14 9.60
CA ARG A 7 -2.99 -35.67 9.32
C ARG A 7 -4.27 -34.92 9.58
N ASP A 8 -5.41 -35.47 9.21
CA ASP A 8 -6.72 -34.85 9.42
C ASP A 8 -7.15 -34.88 10.90
N ALA A 9 -6.66 -35.85 11.67
CA ALA A 9 -6.89 -35.92 13.10
C ALA A 9 -5.98 -34.96 13.91
N LEU A 10 -4.79 -34.62 13.38
CA LEU A 10 -3.83 -33.71 14.03
C LEU A 10 -4.12 -32.23 13.75
N LEU A 11 -4.70 -31.91 12.62
CA LEU A 11 -4.88 -30.51 12.19
C LEU A 11 -6.34 -30.07 12.16
N GLY A 12 -7.28 -30.76 12.75
CA GLY A 12 -8.70 -30.38 12.85
C GLY A 12 -9.16 -29.22 11.93
N PRO A 13 -10.41 -28.93 11.70
CA PRO A 13 -10.84 -27.82 10.82
C PRO A 13 -10.20 -26.52 11.30
N ALA A 14 -9.52 -25.84 10.39
CA ALA A 14 -8.86 -24.56 10.67
C ALA A 14 -9.84 -23.61 11.36
N PRO A 15 -9.40 -22.88 12.42
CA PRO A 15 -10.28 -21.95 13.13
C PRO A 15 -10.77 -20.86 12.15
N VAL A 16 -12.07 -20.85 11.87
CA VAL A 16 -12.73 -19.89 10.96
C VAL A 16 -12.85 -18.49 11.61
N ARG A 17 -12.47 -18.33 12.87
CA ARG A 17 -12.49 -17.03 13.58
C ARG A 17 -11.20 -16.30 13.40
N GLU A 18 -11.30 -15.04 12.98
CA GLU A 18 -10.17 -14.13 12.97
C GLU A 18 -9.51 -14.09 14.35
N THR A 19 -8.18 -14.24 14.37
CA THR A 19 -7.42 -14.16 15.62
C THR A 19 -7.39 -12.72 16.14
N ILE A 20 -7.31 -12.55 17.47
CA ILE A 20 -7.13 -11.21 18.08
C ILE A 20 -5.90 -10.51 17.47
N SER A 21 -4.80 -11.25 17.24
CA SER A 21 -3.60 -10.69 16.63
C SER A 21 -3.86 -10.15 15.20
N ALA A 22 -4.67 -10.82 14.39
CA ALA A 22 -5.04 -10.35 13.06
C ALA A 22 -5.91 -9.08 13.11
N ALA A 23 -6.85 -9.01 14.06
CA ALA A 23 -7.67 -7.82 14.28
C ALA A 23 -6.83 -6.62 14.74
N VAL A 24 -5.92 -6.84 15.72
CA VAL A 24 -4.96 -5.84 16.21
C VAL A 24 -4.07 -5.33 15.06
N TYR A 25 -3.52 -6.25 14.27
CA TYR A 25 -2.71 -5.89 13.11
C TYR A 25 -3.46 -4.97 12.14
N ARG A 26 -4.69 -5.33 11.74
CA ARG A 26 -5.48 -4.50 10.83
C ARG A 26 -5.75 -3.13 11.42
N GLN A 27 -6.15 -3.07 12.68
CA GLN A 27 -6.50 -1.82 13.34
C GLN A 27 -5.29 -0.87 13.46
N LEU A 28 -4.12 -1.39 13.85
CA LEU A 28 -2.87 -0.61 13.90
C LEU A 28 -2.42 -0.19 12.49
N ARG A 29 -2.44 -1.13 11.53
CA ARG A 29 -2.10 -0.82 10.15
C ARG A 29 -2.97 0.31 9.59
N ASP A 30 -4.28 0.21 9.74
CA ASP A 30 -5.20 1.21 9.23
C ASP A 30 -5.03 2.56 9.95
N ALA A 31 -4.73 2.55 11.25
CA ALA A 31 -4.42 3.77 11.99
C ALA A 31 -3.13 4.44 11.51
N ILE A 32 -2.09 3.66 11.18
CA ILE A 32 -0.85 4.16 10.60
C ILE A 32 -1.10 4.70 9.18
N LEU A 33 -1.74 3.94 8.31
CA LEU A 33 -1.96 4.32 6.91
C LEU A 33 -2.85 5.57 6.79
N THR A 34 -3.83 5.74 7.66
CA THR A 34 -4.70 6.94 7.68
C THR A 34 -4.07 8.13 8.40
N GLY A 35 -2.88 7.97 8.99
CA GLY A 35 -2.21 9.02 9.75
C GLY A 35 -2.79 9.28 11.14
N ARG A 36 -3.78 8.48 11.62
CA ARG A 36 -4.24 8.53 13.02
C ARG A 36 -3.10 8.23 14.00
N ILE A 37 -2.18 7.35 13.60
CA ILE A 37 -0.87 7.21 14.20
C ILE A 37 0.12 7.86 13.23
N ALA A 38 0.62 9.03 13.60
CA ALA A 38 1.48 9.83 12.74
C ALA A 38 2.88 9.23 12.58
N MET A 39 3.61 9.62 11.53
CA MET A 39 5.05 9.38 11.43
C MET A 39 5.77 9.96 12.66
N GLY A 40 6.74 9.22 13.20
CA GLY A 40 7.44 9.55 14.43
C GLY A 40 6.72 9.17 15.72
N ALA A 41 5.43 8.83 15.67
CA ALA A 41 4.67 8.44 16.84
C ALA A 41 5.18 7.13 17.43
N ARG A 42 5.22 7.07 18.77
CA ARG A 42 5.57 5.88 19.52
C ARG A 42 4.34 5.01 19.75
N ILE A 43 4.49 3.71 19.61
CA ILE A 43 3.47 2.71 19.93
C ILE A 43 3.91 1.96 21.18
N ASN A 44 3.14 2.08 22.26
CA ASN A 44 3.41 1.45 23.53
C ASN A 44 2.53 0.19 23.71
N GLU A 45 3.17 -1.00 23.71
CA GLU A 45 2.49 -2.28 23.88
C GLU A 45 1.68 -2.35 25.19
N ALA A 46 2.19 -1.75 26.27
CA ALA A 46 1.54 -1.84 27.57
C ALA A 46 0.28 -0.97 27.67
N GLU A 47 0.34 0.22 27.08
CA GLU A 47 -0.81 1.14 27.00
C GLU A 47 -1.92 0.52 26.14
N LEU A 48 -1.58 0.00 24.95
CA LEU A 48 -2.55 -0.67 24.07
C LEU A 48 -3.18 -1.91 24.74
N ALA A 49 -2.38 -2.71 25.47
CA ALA A 49 -2.87 -3.88 26.19
C ALA A 49 -3.89 -3.51 27.28
N SER A 50 -3.60 -2.42 28.00
CA SER A 50 -4.50 -1.88 29.03
C SER A 50 -5.78 -1.32 28.43
N GLU A 51 -5.66 -0.47 27.39
CA GLU A 51 -6.80 0.19 26.73
C GLU A 51 -7.75 -0.82 26.11
N TRP A 52 -7.21 -1.81 25.39
CA TRP A 52 -8.01 -2.82 24.68
C TRP A 52 -8.39 -4.01 25.55
N ARG A 53 -7.92 -4.07 26.79
CA ARG A 53 -8.16 -5.15 27.76
C ARG A 53 -7.80 -6.54 27.21
N ILE A 54 -6.66 -6.63 26.55
CA ILE A 54 -6.12 -7.87 26.00
C ILE A 54 -4.69 -8.10 26.52
N SER A 55 -4.18 -9.31 26.38
CA SER A 55 -2.77 -9.59 26.72
C SER A 55 -1.79 -8.91 25.74
N ARG A 56 -0.54 -8.75 26.13
CA ARG A 56 0.51 -8.13 25.28
C ARG A 56 0.91 -9.01 24.10
N THR A 57 0.70 -10.31 24.17
CA THR A 57 1.13 -11.27 23.12
C THR A 57 0.52 -10.94 21.75
N PRO A 58 -0.80 -10.83 21.55
CA PRO A 58 -1.37 -10.51 20.24
C PRO A 58 -0.94 -9.12 19.70
N ILE A 59 -0.66 -8.16 20.60
CA ILE A 59 -0.16 -6.84 20.21
C ILE A 59 1.26 -6.96 19.67
N ARG A 60 2.13 -7.69 20.38
CA ARG A 60 3.52 -7.93 19.97
C ARG A 60 3.61 -8.67 18.65
N ASP A 61 2.77 -9.68 18.44
CA ASP A 61 2.71 -10.41 17.17
C ASP A 61 2.27 -9.51 16.01
N ALA A 62 1.28 -8.65 16.25
CA ALA A 62 0.85 -7.65 15.27
C ALA A 62 1.95 -6.65 14.95
N LEU A 63 2.64 -6.11 15.96
CA LEU A 63 3.74 -5.16 15.79
C LEU A 63 4.94 -5.77 15.05
N ARG A 64 5.30 -7.03 15.34
CA ARG A 64 6.35 -7.75 14.58
C ARG A 64 6.00 -7.86 13.11
N ARG A 65 4.74 -8.13 12.79
CA ARG A 65 4.28 -8.18 11.40
C ARG A 65 4.37 -6.80 10.72
N LEU A 66 3.96 -5.74 11.41
CA LEU A 66 4.09 -4.37 10.92
C LEU A 66 5.56 -3.96 10.76
N GLU A 67 6.45 -4.46 11.61
CA GLU A 67 7.90 -4.22 11.50
C GLU A 67 8.50 -4.90 10.26
N VAL A 68 8.12 -6.14 9.98
CA VAL A 68 8.51 -6.84 8.73
C VAL A 68 8.02 -6.08 7.48
N GLU A 69 6.86 -5.45 7.55
CA GLU A 69 6.31 -4.61 6.49
C GLU A 69 6.95 -3.19 6.45
N GLY A 70 7.77 -2.85 7.46
CA GLY A 70 8.43 -1.54 7.58
C GLY A 70 7.50 -0.39 7.95
N LEU A 71 6.30 -0.70 8.48
CA LEU A 71 5.34 0.30 8.97
C LEU A 71 5.65 0.78 10.39
N VAL A 72 6.37 -0.03 11.15
CA VAL A 72 6.94 0.35 12.44
C VAL A 72 8.38 -0.11 12.52
N GLN A 73 9.14 0.45 13.43
CA GLN A 73 10.55 0.12 13.64
C GLN A 73 10.83 0.03 15.14
N GLY A 74 11.52 -1.05 15.55
CA GLY A 74 12.02 -1.17 16.91
C GLY A 74 13.16 -0.19 17.18
N THR A 75 13.06 0.57 18.27
CA THR A 75 14.11 1.51 18.69
C THR A 75 14.59 1.13 20.10
N PRO A 76 15.90 0.90 20.31
CA PRO A 76 16.44 0.55 21.62
C PRO A 76 16.00 1.58 22.68
N GLY A 77 15.41 1.10 23.79
CA GLY A 77 14.92 1.94 24.89
C GLY A 77 13.67 2.76 24.62
N ARG A 78 13.14 2.75 23.37
CA ARG A 78 11.96 3.54 23.01
C ARG A 78 10.76 2.72 22.54
N GLY A 79 10.90 1.40 22.38
CA GLY A 79 9.84 0.52 21.87
C GLY A 79 9.66 0.66 20.35
N MET A 80 8.43 0.49 19.87
CA MET A 80 8.09 0.62 18.45
C MET A 80 7.72 2.07 18.09
N ILE A 81 8.21 2.54 16.95
CA ILE A 81 7.87 3.86 16.39
C ILE A 81 7.42 3.71 14.94
N VAL A 82 6.55 4.59 14.47
CA VAL A 82 6.26 4.73 13.03
C VAL A 82 7.42 5.49 12.38
N PRO A 83 8.13 4.95 11.38
CA PRO A 83 9.28 5.61 10.78
C PRO A 83 8.94 6.99 10.20
N VAL A 84 9.86 7.94 10.37
CA VAL A 84 9.86 9.21 9.62
C VAL A 84 10.76 9.00 8.41
N LEU A 85 10.21 9.09 7.21
CA LEU A 85 10.98 8.93 5.99
C LEU A 85 11.84 10.17 5.73
N THR A 86 13.08 9.95 5.32
CA THR A 86 13.94 10.99 4.77
C THR A 86 13.69 11.16 3.26
N ARG A 87 14.22 12.22 2.66
CA ARG A 87 14.18 12.39 1.19
C ARG A 87 14.85 11.22 0.46
N ALA A 88 15.97 10.73 0.98
CA ALA A 88 16.67 9.57 0.44
C ALA A 88 15.80 8.31 0.50
N ASP A 89 15.14 8.06 1.63
CA ASP A 89 14.22 6.92 1.76
C ASP A 89 13.08 6.98 0.72
N VAL A 90 12.54 8.18 0.47
CA VAL A 90 11.50 8.38 -0.54
C VAL A 90 12.03 8.07 -1.93
N ASP A 91 13.21 8.60 -2.29
CA ASP A 91 13.82 8.35 -3.60
C ASP A 91 14.10 6.86 -3.82
N GLU A 92 14.66 6.17 -2.82
CA GLU A 92 14.94 4.73 -2.88
C GLU A 92 13.66 3.90 -3.02
N LEU A 93 12.62 4.20 -2.22
CA LEU A 93 11.35 3.49 -2.25
C LEU A 93 10.60 3.70 -3.57
N TYR A 94 10.62 4.92 -4.13
CA TYR A 94 10.00 5.15 -5.43
C TYR A 94 10.78 4.49 -6.56
N ALA A 95 12.11 4.47 -6.53
CA ALA A 95 12.94 3.73 -7.50
C ALA A 95 12.61 2.22 -7.46
N LEU A 96 12.47 1.65 -6.26
CA LEU A 96 12.04 0.27 -6.08
C LEU A 96 10.64 0.04 -6.67
N ARG A 97 9.68 0.91 -6.37
CA ARG A 97 8.32 0.85 -6.92
C ARG A 97 8.30 0.93 -8.45
N GLU A 98 9.08 1.82 -9.04
CA GLU A 98 9.22 1.93 -10.49
C GLU A 98 9.64 0.58 -11.11
N GLY A 99 10.58 -0.14 -10.48
CA GLY A 99 10.99 -1.47 -10.91
C GLY A 99 9.89 -2.52 -10.78
N LEU A 100 9.30 -2.63 -9.60
CA LEU A 100 8.30 -3.64 -9.29
C LEU A 100 6.96 -3.39 -10.01
N GLU A 101 6.42 -2.18 -9.91
CA GLU A 101 5.11 -1.86 -10.46
C GLU A 101 5.17 -1.66 -11.98
N GLY A 102 6.31 -1.21 -12.53
CA GLY A 102 6.56 -1.20 -13.97
C GLY A 102 6.51 -2.60 -14.56
N MET A 103 7.20 -3.57 -13.94
CA MET A 103 7.13 -4.98 -14.35
C MET A 103 5.71 -5.55 -14.18
N ALA A 104 5.01 -5.20 -13.09
CA ALA A 104 3.63 -5.62 -12.90
C ALA A 104 2.70 -5.11 -14.02
N ALA A 105 2.86 -3.86 -14.44
CA ALA A 105 2.10 -3.27 -15.53
C ALA A 105 2.38 -3.96 -16.89
N ARG A 106 3.64 -4.32 -17.15
CA ARG A 106 4.05 -5.13 -18.31
C ARG A 106 3.31 -6.45 -18.35
N LEU A 107 3.42 -7.23 -17.26
CA LEU A 107 2.77 -8.55 -17.16
C LEU A 107 1.24 -8.44 -17.19
N ALA A 108 0.67 -7.40 -16.58
CA ALA A 108 -0.76 -7.14 -16.63
C ALA A 108 -1.25 -6.88 -18.06
N ALA A 109 -0.49 -6.18 -18.89
CA ALA A 109 -0.84 -5.96 -20.30
C ALA A 109 -0.78 -7.27 -21.11
N GLU A 110 0.23 -8.10 -20.87
CA GLU A 110 0.37 -9.41 -21.54
C GLU A 110 -0.80 -10.36 -21.20
N ARG A 111 -1.33 -10.28 -19.95
CA ARG A 111 -2.31 -11.20 -19.37
C ARG A 111 -3.70 -10.60 -19.25
N ALA A 112 -3.94 -9.40 -19.78
CA ALA A 112 -5.21 -8.69 -19.63
C ALA A 112 -6.41 -9.49 -20.16
N THR A 113 -7.41 -9.65 -19.31
CA THR A 113 -8.72 -10.26 -19.63
C THR A 113 -9.79 -9.17 -19.78
N PRO A 114 -10.90 -9.45 -20.52
CA PRO A 114 -12.02 -8.50 -20.60
C PRO A 114 -12.58 -8.08 -19.23
N GLN A 115 -12.67 -9.01 -18.29
CA GLN A 115 -13.16 -8.76 -16.94
C GLN A 115 -12.22 -7.80 -16.19
N PHE A 116 -10.91 -8.01 -16.28
CA PHE A 116 -9.93 -7.14 -15.65
C PHE A 116 -9.96 -5.72 -16.25
N LEU A 117 -10.07 -5.61 -17.58
CA LEU A 117 -10.22 -4.32 -18.24
C LEU A 117 -11.49 -3.59 -17.81
N ALA A 118 -12.60 -4.30 -17.61
CA ALA A 118 -13.83 -3.74 -17.06
C ALA A 118 -13.62 -3.19 -15.64
N GLN A 119 -12.89 -3.93 -14.79
CA GLN A 119 -12.53 -3.48 -13.44
C GLN A 119 -11.70 -2.20 -13.46
N LEU A 120 -10.63 -2.14 -14.27
CA LEU A 120 -9.80 -0.94 -14.41
C LEU A 120 -10.59 0.27 -14.91
N ASN A 121 -11.47 0.06 -15.89
CA ASN A 121 -12.34 1.12 -16.41
C ASN A 121 -13.31 1.63 -15.33
N THR A 122 -13.87 0.74 -14.50
CA THR A 122 -14.73 1.12 -13.37
C THR A 122 -13.98 1.97 -12.36
N LEU A 123 -12.77 1.54 -11.96
CA LEU A 123 -11.93 2.30 -11.05
C LEU A 123 -11.57 3.68 -11.62
N LEU A 124 -11.19 3.74 -12.90
CA LEU A 124 -10.84 5.00 -13.54
C LEU A 124 -12.04 5.95 -13.66
N LYS A 125 -13.25 5.46 -13.95
CA LYS A 125 -14.49 6.25 -13.92
C LYS A 125 -14.79 6.79 -12.53
N SER A 126 -14.65 5.95 -11.50
CA SER A 126 -14.83 6.34 -10.10
C SER A 126 -13.82 7.42 -9.69
N TYR A 127 -12.56 7.27 -10.12
CA TYR A 127 -11.53 8.30 -9.90
C TYR A 127 -11.95 9.64 -10.53
N GLY A 128 -12.37 9.64 -11.80
CA GLY A 128 -12.84 10.84 -12.48
C GLY A 128 -14.06 11.49 -11.82
N ALA A 129 -14.96 10.70 -11.23
CA ALA A 129 -16.11 11.21 -10.48
C ALA A 129 -15.69 11.87 -9.16
N SER A 130 -14.76 11.25 -8.41
CA SER A 130 -14.21 11.80 -7.17
C SER A 130 -13.35 13.05 -7.42
N LEU A 131 -12.62 13.09 -8.55
CA LEU A 131 -11.85 14.26 -8.96
C LEU A 131 -12.73 15.51 -9.16
N LYS A 132 -13.93 15.33 -9.74
CA LYS A 132 -14.89 16.43 -9.93
C LYS A 132 -15.49 16.96 -8.62
N LYS A 133 -15.42 16.17 -7.54
CA LYS A 133 -15.94 16.50 -6.21
C LYS A 133 -14.84 16.96 -5.24
N ASP A 134 -13.60 17.01 -5.69
CA ASP A 134 -12.41 17.23 -4.85
C ASP A 134 -12.33 16.31 -3.62
N ASP A 135 -12.86 15.05 -3.75
CA ASP A 135 -12.89 14.04 -2.70
C ASP A 135 -11.53 13.35 -2.57
N THR A 136 -10.57 14.06 -1.96
CA THR A 136 -9.19 13.60 -1.79
C THR A 136 -9.09 12.24 -1.10
N PRO A 137 -9.80 11.95 0.01
CA PRO A 137 -9.75 10.62 0.62
C PRO A 137 -10.14 9.50 -0.35
N GLN A 138 -11.21 9.70 -1.12
CA GLN A 138 -11.66 8.72 -2.09
C GLN A 138 -10.68 8.58 -3.28
N LEU A 139 -10.03 9.66 -3.69
CA LEU A 139 -9.00 9.62 -4.74
C LEU A 139 -7.82 8.75 -4.32
N VAL A 140 -7.32 8.88 -3.09
CA VAL A 140 -6.23 8.07 -2.54
C VAL A 140 -6.61 6.58 -2.49
N LEU A 141 -7.84 6.27 -2.06
CA LEU A 141 -8.33 4.89 -2.03
C LEU A 141 -8.42 4.26 -3.42
N ILE A 142 -8.95 4.99 -4.40
CA ILE A 142 -9.09 4.48 -5.78
C ILE A 142 -7.72 4.34 -6.45
N ASP A 143 -6.79 5.25 -6.20
CA ASP A 143 -5.41 5.15 -6.68
C ASP A 143 -4.75 3.86 -6.19
N GLY A 144 -4.82 3.60 -4.89
CA GLY A 144 -4.34 2.35 -4.31
C GLY A 144 -4.99 1.10 -4.91
N ALA A 145 -6.30 1.16 -5.19
CA ALA A 145 -7.03 0.05 -5.82
C ALA A 145 -6.61 -0.17 -7.28
N LEU A 146 -6.30 0.89 -8.04
CA LEU A 146 -5.76 0.78 -9.41
C LEU A 146 -4.40 0.08 -9.42
N HIS A 147 -3.47 0.51 -8.57
CA HIS A 147 -2.16 -0.13 -8.42
C HIS A 147 -2.28 -1.60 -8.00
N GLN A 148 -3.17 -1.90 -7.05
CA GLN A 148 -3.41 -3.27 -6.60
C GLN A 148 -3.99 -4.15 -7.71
N ALA A 149 -4.98 -3.66 -8.47
CA ALA A 149 -5.57 -4.40 -9.58
C ALA A 149 -4.52 -4.75 -10.66
N VAL A 150 -3.63 -3.79 -11.00
CA VAL A 150 -2.53 -4.03 -11.95
C VAL A 150 -1.58 -5.09 -11.42
N ALA A 151 -1.19 -5.03 -10.14
CA ALA A 151 -0.30 -6.01 -9.51
C ALA A 151 -0.91 -7.42 -9.48
N GLN A 152 -2.20 -7.54 -9.19
CA GLN A 152 -2.93 -8.83 -9.20
C GLN A 152 -3.01 -9.45 -10.59
N MET A 153 -3.28 -8.63 -11.63
CA MET A 153 -3.32 -9.12 -13.02
C MET A 153 -1.96 -9.58 -13.53
N ALA A 154 -0.87 -9.11 -12.94
CA ALA A 154 0.46 -9.62 -13.24
C ALA A 154 0.60 -11.13 -12.96
N GLN A 155 -0.31 -11.74 -12.18
CA GLN A 155 -0.31 -13.17 -11.82
C GLN A 155 1.08 -13.65 -11.38
N ASN A 156 1.76 -12.79 -10.61
CA ASN A 156 3.05 -13.06 -10.00
C ASN A 156 2.97 -12.69 -8.52
N ARG A 157 2.70 -13.70 -7.69
CA ARG A 157 2.46 -13.51 -6.26
C ARG A 157 3.62 -12.84 -5.53
N SER A 158 4.86 -13.20 -5.87
CA SER A 158 6.05 -12.60 -5.26
C SER A 158 6.18 -11.11 -5.61
N LEU A 159 5.94 -10.77 -6.89
CA LEU A 159 5.95 -9.39 -7.36
C LEU A 159 4.83 -8.55 -6.72
N GLU A 160 3.62 -9.10 -6.66
CA GLU A 160 2.47 -8.46 -6.01
C GLU A 160 2.77 -8.14 -4.54
N GLN A 161 3.31 -9.10 -3.80
CA GLN A 161 3.65 -8.94 -2.39
C GLN A 161 4.75 -7.89 -2.19
N ALA A 162 5.82 -7.94 -2.99
CA ALA A 162 6.91 -6.96 -2.90
C ALA A 162 6.43 -5.53 -3.23
N ALA A 163 5.63 -5.37 -4.30
CA ALA A 163 5.05 -4.09 -4.68
C ALA A 163 4.09 -3.55 -3.59
N TYR A 164 3.28 -4.42 -2.99
CA TYR A 164 2.39 -4.06 -1.90
C TYR A 164 3.14 -3.50 -0.69
N VAL A 165 4.20 -4.19 -0.23
CA VAL A 165 5.03 -3.74 0.91
C VAL A 165 5.71 -2.40 0.59
N ALA A 166 6.27 -2.25 -0.61
CA ALA A 166 6.89 -0.99 -1.01
C ALA A 166 5.88 0.19 -1.02
N ARG A 167 4.63 -0.04 -1.48
CA ARG A 167 3.55 0.96 -1.42
C ARG A 167 3.17 1.32 0.01
N LEU A 168 3.06 0.34 0.91
CA LEU A 168 2.71 0.59 2.31
C LEU A 168 3.68 1.56 2.97
N ARG A 169 4.99 1.41 2.73
CA ARG A 169 6.03 2.23 3.35
C ARG A 169 5.96 3.72 2.97
N VAL A 170 5.50 4.04 1.77
CA VAL A 170 5.35 5.43 1.32
C VAL A 170 3.91 5.96 1.45
N HIS A 171 2.99 5.15 1.96
CA HIS A 171 1.55 5.46 1.88
C HIS A 171 1.19 6.81 2.50
N GLN A 172 1.68 7.12 3.70
CA GLN A 172 1.35 8.38 4.36
C GLN A 172 1.82 9.61 3.56
N ILE A 173 3.05 9.59 3.05
CA ILE A 173 3.57 10.71 2.26
C ILE A 173 2.91 10.75 0.88
N HIS A 174 2.63 9.59 0.28
CA HIS A 174 1.90 9.50 -0.97
C HIS A 174 0.48 10.06 -0.85
N ALA A 175 -0.27 9.70 0.20
CA ALA A 175 -1.60 10.24 0.45
C ALA A 175 -1.59 11.78 0.58
N ARG A 176 -0.58 12.33 1.26
CA ARG A 176 -0.38 13.78 1.37
C ARG A 176 -0.04 14.44 0.05
N SER A 177 0.63 13.74 -0.88
CA SER A 177 0.96 14.29 -2.21
C SER A 177 -0.28 14.70 -3.01
N PHE A 178 -1.44 14.13 -2.72
CA PHE A 178 -2.72 14.52 -3.34
C PHE A 178 -3.15 15.96 -2.98
N ARG A 179 -2.54 16.57 -1.96
CA ARG A 179 -2.72 18.01 -1.62
C ARG A 179 -1.88 18.92 -2.52
N VAL A 180 -0.88 18.38 -3.22
CA VAL A 180 -0.06 19.16 -4.17
C VAL A 180 -0.94 19.59 -5.34
N LYS A 181 -0.92 20.90 -5.63
CA LYS A 181 -1.76 21.51 -6.67
C LYS A 181 -1.67 20.77 -8.00
N GLY A 182 -2.80 20.31 -8.49
CA GLY A 182 -2.94 19.63 -9.77
C GLY A 182 -2.47 18.16 -9.77
N ARG A 183 -1.91 17.61 -8.67
CA ARG A 183 -1.49 16.20 -8.60
C ARG A 183 -2.63 15.22 -8.90
N PRO A 184 -3.84 15.34 -8.29
CA PRO A 184 -4.94 14.44 -8.61
C PRO A 184 -5.30 14.38 -10.09
N GLY A 185 -5.33 15.53 -10.76
CA GLY A 185 -5.60 15.60 -12.20
C GLY A 185 -4.49 15.02 -13.07
N ARG A 186 -3.22 15.16 -12.66
CA ARG A 186 -2.09 14.50 -13.33
C ARG A 186 -2.18 12.99 -13.16
N THR A 187 -2.40 12.48 -11.96
CA THR A 187 -2.61 11.05 -11.67
C THR A 187 -3.71 10.46 -12.55
N PHE A 188 -4.85 11.13 -12.69
CA PHE A 188 -5.93 10.66 -13.56
C PHE A 188 -5.47 10.45 -15.00
N ARG A 189 -4.78 11.43 -15.59
CA ARG A 189 -4.28 11.33 -16.97
C ARG A 189 -3.22 10.25 -17.15
N GLU A 190 -2.31 10.12 -16.19
CA GLU A 190 -1.25 9.12 -16.18
C GLU A 190 -1.85 7.71 -16.10
N MET A 191 -2.80 7.49 -15.18
CA MET A 191 -3.51 6.20 -15.05
C MET A 191 -4.38 5.89 -16.27
N ALA A 192 -5.03 6.88 -16.89
CA ALA A 192 -5.76 6.68 -18.13
C ALA A 192 -4.83 6.22 -19.27
N THR A 193 -3.62 6.77 -19.35
CA THR A 193 -2.60 6.35 -20.32
C THR A 193 -2.14 4.91 -20.08
N LEU A 194 -1.90 4.54 -18.82
CA LEU A 194 -1.57 3.17 -18.43
C LEU A 194 -2.69 2.19 -18.81
N VAL A 195 -3.94 2.49 -18.45
CA VAL A 195 -5.10 1.63 -18.76
C VAL A 195 -5.27 1.46 -20.28
N ALA A 196 -5.04 2.52 -21.07
CA ALA A 196 -5.06 2.45 -22.52
C ALA A 196 -3.96 1.53 -23.08
N ALA A 197 -2.74 1.57 -22.51
CA ALA A 197 -1.64 0.69 -22.91
C ALA A 197 -1.93 -0.78 -22.56
N ILE A 198 -2.51 -1.06 -21.38
CA ILE A 198 -2.93 -2.40 -20.97
C ILE A 198 -4.04 -2.91 -21.90
N ARG A 199 -5.04 -2.08 -22.22
CA ARG A 199 -6.13 -2.44 -23.12
C ARG A 199 -5.66 -2.86 -24.52
N THR A 200 -4.64 -2.21 -25.05
CA THR A 200 -4.05 -2.53 -26.35
C THR A 200 -2.99 -3.63 -26.25
N LYS A 201 -2.80 -4.26 -25.09
CA LYS A 201 -1.80 -5.30 -24.81
C LYS A 201 -0.38 -4.87 -25.17
N ASN A 202 -0.11 -3.56 -25.10
CA ASN A 202 1.25 -3.04 -25.34
C ASN A 202 2.05 -3.06 -24.03
N ALA A 203 2.71 -4.18 -23.77
CA ALA A 203 3.46 -4.45 -22.56
C ALA A 203 4.56 -3.42 -22.28
N ALA A 204 5.34 -3.05 -23.30
CA ALA A 204 6.41 -2.07 -23.16
C ALA A 204 5.88 -0.67 -22.82
N ARG A 205 4.76 -0.26 -23.45
CA ARG A 205 4.10 1.02 -23.16
C ARG A 205 3.45 1.02 -21.76
N ALA A 206 2.87 -0.10 -21.35
CA ALA A 206 2.28 -0.22 -20.00
C ALA A 206 3.35 -0.07 -18.92
N GLU A 207 4.50 -0.76 -19.06
CA GLU A 207 5.65 -0.62 -18.18
C GLU A 207 6.16 0.84 -18.14
N ALA A 208 6.41 1.43 -19.28
CA ALA A 208 6.88 2.82 -19.38
C ALA A 208 5.89 3.81 -18.76
N SER A 209 4.57 3.61 -18.96
CA SER A 209 3.53 4.48 -18.40
C SER A 209 3.49 4.39 -16.87
N MET A 210 3.62 3.20 -16.28
CA MET A 210 3.66 3.03 -14.82
C MET A 210 4.93 3.66 -14.23
N ARG A 211 6.09 3.43 -14.83
CA ARG A 211 7.36 4.05 -14.40
C ARG A 211 7.28 5.58 -14.46
N ALA A 212 6.77 6.14 -15.56
CA ALA A 212 6.61 7.58 -15.72
C ALA A 212 5.65 8.18 -14.69
N HIS A 213 4.54 7.48 -14.38
CA HIS A 213 3.63 7.87 -13.31
C HIS A 213 4.35 7.94 -11.96
N LEU A 214 5.07 6.90 -11.58
CA LEU A 214 5.76 6.84 -10.29
C LEU A 214 6.90 7.87 -10.21
N ALA A 215 7.65 8.10 -11.28
CA ALA A 215 8.66 9.15 -11.37
C ALA A 215 8.03 10.56 -11.22
N SER A 216 6.86 10.78 -11.83
CA SER A 216 6.10 12.04 -11.69
C SER A 216 5.64 12.26 -10.23
N VAL A 217 5.11 11.21 -9.57
CA VAL A 217 4.72 11.29 -8.15
C VAL A 217 5.94 11.55 -7.27
N ARG A 218 7.06 10.83 -7.50
CA ARG A 218 8.32 11.06 -6.77
C ARG A 218 8.76 12.51 -6.86
N GLY A 219 8.75 13.09 -8.07
CA GLY A 219 9.11 14.49 -8.28
C GLY A 219 8.26 15.45 -7.47
N ASP A 220 6.92 15.27 -7.45
CA ASP A 220 6.01 16.08 -6.65
C ASP A 220 6.25 15.91 -5.14
N VAL A 221 6.44 14.66 -4.67
CA VAL A 221 6.72 14.38 -3.25
C VAL A 221 8.06 14.98 -2.83
N THR A 222 9.11 14.84 -3.64
CA THR A 222 10.43 15.39 -3.31
C THR A 222 10.44 16.92 -3.32
N ALA A 223 9.72 17.55 -4.26
CA ALA A 223 9.61 18.99 -4.34
C ALA A 223 8.87 19.60 -3.12
N ALA A 224 7.80 18.91 -2.67
CA ALA A 224 6.98 19.35 -1.54
C ALA A 224 7.35 18.64 -0.22
N PHE A 225 8.53 18.01 -0.13
CA PHE A 225 8.87 17.09 0.95
C PHE A 225 8.70 17.69 2.34
N ASP A 226 9.27 18.89 2.56
CA ASP A 226 9.25 19.54 3.86
C ASP A 226 7.81 19.91 4.30
N GLU A 227 6.94 20.25 3.34
CA GLU A 227 5.52 20.52 3.58
C GLU A 227 4.72 19.24 3.88
N LEU A 228 5.10 18.12 3.21
CA LEU A 228 4.39 16.85 3.33
C LEU A 228 4.79 16.03 4.56
N ILE A 229 5.98 16.25 5.12
CA ILE A 229 6.48 15.52 6.30
C ILE A 229 6.01 16.14 7.62
N VAL A 230 5.71 17.42 7.65
CA VAL A 230 5.20 18.07 8.87
C VAL A 230 3.87 17.37 9.26
N PRO A 231 3.75 16.87 10.51
CA PRO A 231 2.46 16.37 10.99
C PRO A 231 1.41 17.47 10.87
N ASP A 232 0.18 17.08 10.43
CA ASP A 232 -0.95 18.00 10.57
C ASP A 232 -1.00 18.45 12.04
N ALA A 233 -1.01 19.75 12.28
CA ALA A 233 -1.15 20.29 13.63
C ALA A 233 -2.43 19.72 14.27
N PRO A 234 -2.41 19.41 15.58
CA PRO A 234 -3.52 18.79 16.26
C PRO A 234 -4.79 19.64 16.23
#